data_d386fce9108bcc5ee610b6c5015842a3
#
_entry.id   d386fce9108bcc5ee610b6c5015842a3
#
_cell.length_a   1.000
_cell.length_b   1.000
_cell.length_c   1.000
_cell.angle_alpha   90.00
_cell.angle_beta   90.00
_cell.angle_gamma   90.00
#
_symmetry.space_group_name_H-M   'P 1'
#
loop_
_entity.id
_entity.type
_entity.pdbx_description
1 polymer ?
#
loop_
_entity_poly.entity_id
_entity_poly.type
_entity_poly.pdbx_seq_one_letter_code
_entity_poly.pdbx_strand_id
1 'polypeptide(L)'
;MQRWWYEDDGSEPTVEVVRRNYGPAPDEPERRFIIALDDRPIGYIQTYLLEDYPAYRDVLEEEGAGIDLFIGEPDVIGQGVGARAIQQFVDDVVFADPSVNVCVVDPETTNAAAIRAYEKAGFERLRTIVIPGEPGPALLMRKSR
;
A
#
# COMPACT_ATOMS: atom_id res chain seq x y z
N MET A 1 -11.12 6.17 12.58
CA MET A 1 -10.49 4.91 12.17
C MET A 1 -9.45 4.56 13.18
N GLN A 2 -9.55 3.38 13.69
CA GLN A 2 -8.68 2.95 14.73
C GLN A 2 -7.41 2.38 14.17
N ARG A 3 -6.98 1.32 14.76
CA ARG A 3 -5.84 0.59 14.31
C ARG A 3 -6.15 -0.25 13.11
N TRP A 4 -5.18 -0.35 12.25
CA TRP A 4 -5.28 -1.07 11.00
C TRP A 4 -4.47 -2.35 10.98
N TRP A 5 -3.63 -2.57 12.01
CA TRP A 5 -2.60 -3.57 12.01
C TRP A 5 -2.80 -4.54 13.14
N TYR A 6 -2.68 -5.82 12.85
CA TYR A 6 -2.65 -6.85 13.87
C TYR A 6 -2.03 -8.12 13.29
N GLU A 7 -1.73 -9.08 14.14
CA GLU A 7 -1.27 -10.39 13.71
C GLU A 7 -2.32 -11.46 13.94
N ASP A 8 -2.18 -12.60 13.26
CA ASP A 8 -3.17 -13.66 13.28
C ASP A 8 -3.05 -14.61 14.49
N ASP A 9 -2.28 -14.27 15.49
CA ASP A 9 -2.09 -15.12 16.67
C ASP A 9 -3.15 -14.87 17.74
N GLY A 10 -4.13 -14.01 17.48
CA GLY A 10 -5.19 -13.69 18.43
C GLY A 10 -4.83 -12.64 19.46
N SER A 11 -3.64 -12.04 19.36
CA SER A 11 -3.27 -10.95 20.25
C SER A 11 -3.97 -9.64 19.88
N GLU A 12 -3.94 -8.69 20.83
CA GLU A 12 -4.49 -7.35 20.57
C GLU A 12 -3.76 -6.68 19.40
N PRO A 13 -4.49 -6.15 18.41
CA PRO A 13 -3.84 -5.50 17.28
C PRO A 13 -3.17 -4.20 17.70
N THR A 14 -1.87 -4.12 17.49
CA THR A 14 -1.08 -2.91 17.70
C THR A 14 -0.07 -2.76 16.59
N VAL A 15 0.33 -1.52 16.30
CA VAL A 15 1.37 -1.26 15.30
C VAL A 15 2.68 -1.93 15.71
N GLU A 16 3.01 -1.92 16.99
CA GLU A 16 4.23 -2.54 17.49
C GLU A 16 4.25 -4.05 17.29
N VAL A 17 3.15 -4.75 17.57
CA VAL A 17 3.01 -6.18 17.34
C VAL A 17 3.22 -6.51 15.86
N VAL A 18 2.59 -5.75 14.99
CA VAL A 18 2.73 -5.93 13.54
C VAL A 18 4.17 -5.74 13.11
N ARG A 19 4.86 -4.71 13.57
CA ARG A 19 6.25 -4.47 13.21
C ARG A 19 7.16 -5.63 13.63
N ARG A 20 6.92 -6.21 14.80
CA ARG A 20 7.70 -7.33 15.30
C ARG A 20 7.54 -8.56 14.42
N ASN A 21 6.30 -8.84 13.95
CA ASN A 21 5.97 -10.09 13.26
C ASN A 21 5.96 -9.96 11.73
N TYR A 22 5.67 -8.78 11.20
CA TYR A 22 5.51 -8.55 9.76
C TYR A 22 6.45 -7.48 9.21
N GLY A 23 7.27 -6.87 10.05
CA GLY A 23 8.31 -5.97 9.58
C GLY A 23 9.32 -6.69 8.70
N PRO A 24 10.18 -5.97 7.97
CA PRO A 24 11.15 -6.62 7.11
C PRO A 24 12.11 -7.48 7.93
N ALA A 25 12.35 -8.69 7.44
CA ALA A 25 13.51 -9.46 7.89
C ALA A 25 14.77 -8.70 7.44
N PRO A 26 15.94 -8.98 8.04
CA PRO A 26 17.16 -8.24 7.68
C PRO A 26 17.47 -8.18 6.18
N ASP A 27 17.04 -9.21 5.44
CA ASP A 27 17.32 -9.31 4.01
C ASP A 27 16.10 -8.98 3.13
N GLU A 28 14.98 -8.57 3.73
CA GLU A 28 13.75 -8.27 3.00
C GLU A 28 13.48 -6.77 3.02
N PRO A 29 13.38 -6.13 1.85
CA PRO A 29 13.13 -4.70 1.78
C PRO A 29 11.68 -4.30 2.02
N GLU A 30 10.71 -5.23 1.92
CA GLU A 30 9.31 -4.92 2.15
C GLU A 30 8.97 -4.90 3.63
N ARG A 31 8.15 -3.93 4.03
CA ARG A 31 7.52 -3.87 5.35
C ARG A 31 6.05 -4.23 5.19
N ARG A 32 5.62 -5.27 5.90
CA ARG A 32 4.31 -5.90 5.72
C ARG A 32 3.43 -5.72 6.93
N PHE A 33 2.14 -5.45 6.68
CA PHE A 33 1.16 -5.17 7.73
C PHE A 33 -0.19 -5.83 7.39
N ILE A 34 -0.92 -6.18 8.42
CA ILE A 34 -2.33 -6.60 8.29
C ILE A 34 -3.21 -5.37 8.51
N ILE A 35 -4.18 -5.17 7.64
CA ILE A 35 -5.18 -4.12 7.81
C ILE A 35 -6.30 -4.68 8.67
N ALA A 36 -6.68 -3.97 9.73
CA ALA A 36 -7.78 -4.36 10.60
C ALA A 36 -8.78 -3.22 10.72
N LEU A 37 -10.04 -3.58 10.76
CA LEU A 37 -11.15 -2.66 11.03
C LEU A 37 -11.86 -3.15 12.29
N ASP A 38 -11.84 -2.35 13.35
CA ASP A 38 -12.43 -2.70 14.65
C ASP A 38 -11.96 -4.09 15.13
N ASP A 39 -10.64 -4.30 15.09
CA ASP A 39 -9.96 -5.54 15.50
C ASP A 39 -10.26 -6.75 14.62
N ARG A 40 -10.93 -6.55 13.49
CA ARG A 40 -11.18 -7.61 12.51
C ARG A 40 -10.19 -7.49 11.35
N PRO A 41 -9.48 -8.56 11.00
CA PRO A 41 -8.58 -8.52 9.84
C PRO A 41 -9.38 -8.42 8.56
N ILE A 42 -9.04 -7.48 7.71
CA ILE A 42 -9.75 -7.28 6.45
C ILE A 42 -8.82 -7.26 5.25
N GLY A 43 -7.52 -7.20 5.45
CA GLY A 43 -6.60 -7.15 4.33
C GLY A 43 -5.15 -7.05 4.74
N TYR A 44 -4.34 -6.77 3.74
CA TYR A 44 -2.89 -6.77 3.83
C TYR A 44 -2.37 -5.55 3.08
N ILE A 45 -1.32 -4.93 3.59
CA ILE A 45 -0.66 -3.82 2.92
C ILE A 45 0.85 -3.88 3.17
N GLN A 46 1.63 -3.58 2.15
CA GLN A 46 3.08 -3.51 2.29
C GLN A 46 3.61 -2.25 1.64
N THR A 47 4.79 -1.84 2.08
CA THR A 47 5.54 -0.75 1.46
C THR A 47 6.99 -1.14 1.27
N TYR A 48 7.62 -0.54 0.27
CA TYR A 48 9.00 -0.78 -0.11
C TYR A 48 9.58 0.48 -0.76
N LEU A 49 10.90 0.61 -0.75
CA LEU A 49 11.56 1.70 -1.44
C LEU A 49 11.84 1.30 -2.88
N LEU A 50 11.60 2.20 -3.83
CA LEU A 50 11.82 1.92 -5.25
C LEU A 50 13.32 1.68 -5.54
N GLU A 51 14.20 2.30 -4.78
CA GLU A 51 15.65 2.08 -4.95
C GLU A 51 16.07 0.64 -4.71
N ASP A 52 15.29 -0.13 -3.95
CA ASP A 52 15.55 -1.54 -3.71
C ASP A 52 15.09 -2.44 -4.86
N TYR A 53 14.41 -1.88 -5.85
CA TYR A 53 13.90 -2.58 -7.02
C TYR A 53 14.23 -1.79 -8.29
N PRO A 54 15.51 -1.72 -8.67
CA PRO A 54 15.93 -0.81 -9.75
C PRO A 54 15.28 -1.08 -11.10
N ALA A 55 15.02 -2.34 -11.45
CA ALA A 55 14.33 -2.67 -12.70
C ALA A 55 12.91 -2.13 -12.72
N TYR A 56 12.18 -2.26 -11.61
CA TYR A 56 10.82 -1.75 -11.47
C TYR A 56 10.82 -0.22 -11.45
N ARG A 57 11.74 0.38 -10.70
CA ARG A 57 11.90 1.84 -10.68
C ARG A 57 12.14 2.40 -12.08
N ASP A 58 12.96 1.72 -12.88
CA ASP A 58 13.25 2.15 -14.24
C ASP A 58 12.01 2.10 -15.15
N VAL A 59 11.14 1.10 -14.95
CA VAL A 59 9.87 1.01 -15.69
C VAL A 59 8.94 2.15 -15.27
N LEU A 60 8.86 2.46 -13.99
CA LEU A 60 8.00 3.52 -13.47
C LEU A 60 8.54 4.92 -13.77
N GLU A 61 9.86 5.06 -13.87
CA GLU A 61 10.53 6.37 -13.98
C GLU A 61 10.18 7.29 -12.80
N GLU A 62 10.06 6.70 -11.60
CA GLU A 62 9.69 7.41 -10.38
C GLU A 62 10.66 7.07 -9.25
N GLU A 63 10.70 7.94 -8.24
CA GLU A 63 11.47 7.76 -7.02
C GLU A 63 10.53 7.65 -5.83
N GLY A 64 11.07 7.26 -4.68
CA GLY A 64 10.31 7.20 -3.43
C GLY A 64 9.92 5.79 -3.05
N ALA A 65 8.68 5.62 -2.58
CA ALA A 65 8.17 4.34 -2.10
C ALA A 65 7.00 3.85 -2.92
N GLY A 66 6.81 2.54 -2.92
CA GLY A 66 5.62 1.91 -3.46
C GLY A 66 4.82 1.26 -2.35
N ILE A 67 3.54 1.02 -2.61
CA ILE A 67 2.68 0.21 -1.74
C ILE A 67 1.89 -0.78 -2.59
N ASP A 68 1.61 -1.92 -1.99
CA ASP A 68 0.68 -2.91 -2.53
C ASP A 68 -0.31 -3.26 -1.43
N LEU A 69 -1.57 -3.47 -1.78
CA LEU A 69 -2.57 -3.84 -0.79
C LEU A 69 -3.62 -4.76 -1.38
N PHE A 70 -4.24 -5.48 -0.48
CA PHE A 70 -5.33 -6.39 -0.81
C PHE A 70 -6.36 -6.35 0.33
N ILE A 71 -7.64 -6.16 0.00
CA ILE A 71 -8.74 -6.27 0.95
C ILE A 71 -9.51 -7.52 0.59
N GLY A 72 -9.52 -8.50 1.52
CA GLY A 72 -10.10 -9.81 1.29
C GLY A 72 -11.53 -9.96 1.76
N GLU A 73 -12.11 -8.93 2.41
CA GLU A 73 -13.46 -9.01 2.96
C GLU A 73 -14.45 -8.25 2.08
N PRO A 74 -15.29 -8.97 1.32
CA PRO A 74 -16.19 -8.31 0.36
C PRO A 74 -17.18 -7.33 1.00
N ASP A 75 -17.58 -7.54 2.24
CA ASP A 75 -18.55 -6.70 2.92
C ASP A 75 -18.04 -5.29 3.26
N VAL A 76 -16.73 -5.08 3.21
CA VAL A 76 -16.16 -3.75 3.45
C VAL A 76 -15.76 -3.02 2.17
N ILE A 77 -15.83 -3.70 1.03
CA ILE A 77 -15.54 -3.09 -0.26
C ILE A 77 -16.64 -2.09 -0.61
N GLY A 78 -16.25 -0.91 -1.07
CA GLY A 78 -17.20 0.13 -1.46
C GLY A 78 -17.66 1.05 -0.33
N GLN A 79 -17.17 0.84 0.89
CA GLN A 79 -17.55 1.66 2.04
C GLN A 79 -16.51 2.75 2.38
N GLY A 80 -15.56 2.98 1.49
CA GLY A 80 -14.50 3.97 1.71
C GLY A 80 -13.42 3.52 2.68
N VAL A 81 -13.47 2.28 3.16
CA VAL A 81 -12.50 1.73 4.11
C VAL A 81 -11.11 1.65 3.46
N GLY A 82 -11.05 1.19 2.22
CA GLY A 82 -9.79 1.09 1.49
C GLY A 82 -9.09 2.43 1.37
N ALA A 83 -9.80 3.46 0.96
CA ALA A 83 -9.24 4.80 0.81
C ALA A 83 -8.71 5.35 2.14
N ARG A 84 -9.46 5.15 3.23
CA ARG A 84 -9.03 5.60 4.55
C ARG A 84 -7.80 4.84 5.04
N ALA A 85 -7.77 3.53 4.82
CA ALA A 85 -6.63 2.71 5.19
C ALA A 85 -5.37 3.13 4.43
N ILE A 86 -5.48 3.34 3.12
CA ILE A 86 -4.37 3.80 2.29
C ILE A 86 -3.86 5.15 2.79
N GLN A 87 -4.75 6.11 2.99
CA GLN A 87 -4.37 7.45 3.43
C GLN A 87 -3.64 7.41 4.76
N GLN A 88 -4.18 6.70 5.73
CA GLN A 88 -3.56 6.58 7.03
C GLN A 88 -2.21 5.87 6.95
N PHE A 89 -2.12 4.80 6.18
CA PHE A 89 -0.87 4.06 6.04
C PHE A 89 0.22 4.92 5.38
N VAL A 90 -0.12 5.64 4.32
CA VAL A 90 0.84 6.50 3.64
C VAL A 90 1.33 7.60 4.58
N ASP A 91 0.43 8.24 5.30
CA ASP A 91 0.79 9.33 6.20
C ASP A 91 1.60 8.83 7.41
N ASP A 92 1.21 7.71 8.01
CA ASP A 92 1.77 7.26 9.28
C ASP A 92 2.98 6.32 9.12
N VAL A 93 3.07 5.61 8.01
CA VAL A 93 4.12 4.61 7.79
C VAL A 93 5.07 5.03 6.68
N VAL A 94 4.55 5.31 5.49
CA VAL A 94 5.40 5.62 4.33
C VAL A 94 6.12 6.96 4.52
N PHE A 95 5.37 8.00 4.84
CA PHE A 95 5.92 9.34 5.03
C PHE A 95 6.49 9.57 6.42
N ALA A 96 6.50 8.56 7.29
CA ALA A 96 7.29 8.63 8.52
C ALA A 96 8.79 8.69 8.24
N ASP A 97 9.22 8.12 7.13
CA ASP A 97 10.60 8.27 6.65
C ASP A 97 10.75 9.64 5.99
N PRO A 98 11.55 10.56 6.58
CA PRO A 98 11.67 11.91 6.05
C PRO A 98 12.37 11.96 4.68
N SER A 99 13.03 10.90 4.27
CA SER A 99 13.67 10.83 2.94
C SER A 99 12.67 10.48 1.83
N VAL A 100 11.47 10.00 2.18
CA VAL A 100 10.45 9.60 1.23
C VAL A 100 9.47 10.73 1.01
N ASN A 101 9.42 11.28 -0.20
CA ASN A 101 8.56 12.40 -0.55
C ASN A 101 7.45 12.02 -1.52
N VAL A 102 7.50 10.82 -2.08
CA VAL A 102 6.57 10.34 -3.10
C VAL A 102 6.21 8.89 -2.80
N CYS A 103 4.93 8.58 -2.93
CA CYS A 103 4.42 7.22 -2.89
C CYS A 103 3.71 6.92 -4.21
N VAL A 104 3.99 5.77 -4.81
CA VAL A 104 3.41 5.36 -6.09
C VAL A 104 2.60 4.09 -5.94
N VAL A 105 1.61 3.94 -6.82
CA VAL A 105 0.81 2.71 -6.98
C VAL A 105 0.58 2.48 -8.47
N ASP A 106 0.28 1.24 -8.82
CA ASP A 106 0.11 0.84 -10.21
C ASP A 106 -1.04 -0.15 -10.39
N PRO A 107 -2.28 0.25 -10.03
CA PRO A 107 -3.42 -0.63 -10.25
C PRO A 107 -3.62 -0.93 -11.74
N GLU A 108 -4.13 -2.12 -12.04
CA GLU A 108 -4.54 -2.43 -13.41
C GLU A 108 -5.57 -1.42 -13.89
N THR A 109 -5.49 -1.05 -15.17
CA THR A 109 -6.41 -0.05 -15.74
C THR A 109 -7.88 -0.49 -15.66
N THR A 110 -8.13 -1.79 -15.58
CA THR A 110 -9.48 -2.35 -15.43
C THR A 110 -9.99 -2.36 -14.01
N ASN A 111 -9.13 -2.09 -13.03
CA ASN A 111 -9.51 -2.10 -11.61
C ASN A 111 -10.04 -0.74 -11.18
N ALA A 112 -11.25 -0.41 -11.60
CA ALA A 112 -11.86 0.88 -11.33
C ALA A 112 -12.03 1.15 -9.83
N ALA A 113 -12.32 0.12 -9.04
CA ALA A 113 -12.50 0.26 -7.59
C ALA A 113 -11.19 0.67 -6.90
N ALA A 114 -10.07 0.05 -7.28
CA ALA A 114 -8.77 0.41 -6.72
C ALA A 114 -8.37 1.83 -7.13
N ILE A 115 -8.57 2.19 -8.40
CA ILE A 115 -8.25 3.54 -8.90
C ILE A 115 -9.02 4.59 -8.11
N ARG A 116 -10.33 4.38 -7.89
CA ARG A 116 -11.14 5.31 -7.11
C ARG A 116 -10.67 5.42 -5.66
N ALA A 117 -10.28 4.30 -5.05
CA ALA A 117 -9.79 4.30 -3.68
C ALA A 117 -8.48 5.09 -3.58
N TYR A 118 -7.56 4.91 -4.52
CA TYR A 118 -6.32 5.67 -4.53
C TYR A 118 -6.58 7.17 -4.78
N GLU A 119 -7.48 7.51 -5.68
CA GLU A 119 -7.84 8.91 -5.90
C GLU A 119 -8.40 9.55 -4.63
N LYS A 120 -9.29 8.85 -3.92
CA LYS A 120 -9.83 9.32 -2.64
C LYS A 120 -8.76 9.48 -1.57
N ALA A 121 -7.72 8.66 -1.63
CA ALA A 121 -6.60 8.73 -0.70
C ALA A 121 -5.58 9.83 -1.07
N GLY A 122 -5.79 10.54 -2.19
CA GLY A 122 -4.96 11.67 -2.59
C GLY A 122 -3.96 11.38 -3.69
N PHE A 123 -4.04 10.21 -4.32
CA PHE A 123 -3.18 9.89 -5.46
C PHE A 123 -3.70 10.51 -6.75
N GLU A 124 -2.79 10.97 -7.58
CA GLU A 124 -3.09 11.53 -8.89
C GLU A 124 -2.68 10.56 -10.00
N ARG A 125 -3.45 10.52 -11.08
CA ARG A 125 -3.13 9.71 -12.25
C ARG A 125 -1.97 10.34 -13.00
N LEU A 126 -0.97 9.54 -13.36
CA LEU A 126 0.16 10.00 -14.16
C LEU A 126 0.09 9.51 -15.60
N ARG A 127 0.17 8.19 -15.79
CA ARG A 127 0.19 7.60 -17.13
C ARG A 127 -0.09 6.11 -17.06
N THR A 128 -0.45 5.54 -18.20
CA THR A 128 -0.56 4.08 -18.35
C THR A 128 0.80 3.51 -18.67
N ILE A 129 1.15 2.41 -18.02
CA ILE A 129 2.42 1.72 -18.19
C ILE A 129 2.20 0.23 -18.45
N VAL A 130 3.20 -0.41 -19.05
CA VAL A 130 3.24 -1.86 -19.21
C VAL A 130 4.40 -2.37 -18.38
N ILE A 131 4.07 -3.23 -17.40
CA ILE A 131 5.06 -3.82 -16.51
C ILE A 131 5.37 -5.23 -17.02
N PRO A 132 6.64 -5.56 -17.30
CA PRO A 132 7.00 -6.89 -17.77
C PRO A 132 6.53 -7.98 -16.80
N GLY A 133 5.84 -9.00 -17.32
CA GLY A 133 5.31 -10.10 -16.53
C GLY A 133 3.89 -9.90 -16.01
N GLU A 134 3.34 -8.69 -16.13
CA GLU A 134 1.97 -8.42 -15.72
C GLU A 134 0.98 -8.71 -16.86
N PRO A 135 -0.26 -9.16 -16.54
CA PRO A 135 -1.21 -9.59 -17.56
C PRO A 135 -1.80 -8.47 -18.40
N GLY A 136 -1.73 -7.24 -17.95
CA GLY A 136 -2.32 -6.11 -18.67
C GLY A 136 -1.66 -4.79 -18.30
N PRO A 137 -2.10 -3.68 -18.91
CA PRO A 137 -1.57 -2.38 -18.60
C PRO A 137 -2.00 -1.92 -17.20
N ALA A 138 -1.16 -1.12 -16.59
CA ALA A 138 -1.41 -0.53 -15.27
C ALA A 138 -1.46 0.99 -15.38
N LEU A 139 -2.22 1.59 -14.48
CA LEU A 139 -2.25 3.05 -14.32
C LEU A 139 -1.29 3.44 -13.22
N LEU A 140 -0.22 4.15 -13.57
CA LEU A 140 0.69 4.69 -12.58
C LEU A 140 0.04 5.91 -11.92
N MET A 141 -0.01 5.90 -10.59
CA MET A 141 -0.56 6.98 -9.79
C MET A 141 0.44 7.37 -8.72
N ARG A 142 0.40 8.62 -8.30
CA ARG A 142 1.39 9.16 -7.38
C ARG A 142 0.74 10.08 -6.34
N LYS A 143 1.25 9.99 -5.10
CA LYS A 143 0.94 10.94 -4.03
C LYS A 143 2.23 11.54 -3.51
N SER A 144 2.31 12.86 -3.47
CA SER A 144 3.45 13.57 -2.90
C SER A 144 3.17 13.97 -1.45
N ARG A 145 4.25 14.06 -0.67
CA ARG A 145 4.19 14.52 0.71
C ARG A 145 3.54 15.90 0.81
#